data_cbb4b31e8d207edf50834e9d636149f4
#
_entry.id   cbb4b31e8d207edf50834e9d636149f4
#
_cell.length_a   1.000
_cell.length_b   1.000
_cell.length_c   1.000
_cell.angle_alpha   90.00
_cell.angle_beta   90.00
_cell.angle_gamma   90.00
#
_symmetry.space_group_name_H-M   'P 1'
#
loop_
_entity.id
_entity.type
_entity.pdbx_description
1 polymer ?
#
loop_
_entity_poly.entity_id
_entity_poly.type
_entity_poly.pdbx_seq_one_letter_code
_entity_poly.pdbx_strand_id
1 'polypeptide(L)'
;MIAQFNPDAKKQIMISAHWDTRPWGDRGTSIMGKNQPIMGANDGASGVAVILELARIFHGDSPRVGVSLVLFDAEDYGTTGDSWTYCIGSQYFAKNVPIPYPAYAINLDMVGDKNLELYIERYSYQQNPALVLELWDLAASLKLPAFKKQAKFMIFDDHVPLYEIAGIPAVDIIDFDYPNDQINYHHTHNDVVANCSPQSLWQVGTLMVNHIYD
;
A
#
# COMPACT_ATOMS: atom_id res chain seq x y z
N MET A 1 7.63 9.20 -7.19
CA MET A 1 8.75 8.65 -8.01
C MET A 1 8.24 7.46 -8.81
N ILE A 2 8.84 7.15 -9.98
CA ILE A 2 8.37 6.05 -10.84
C ILE A 2 9.57 5.25 -11.34
N ALA A 3 9.50 3.93 -11.24
CA ALA A 3 10.42 3.00 -11.89
C ALA A 3 9.61 2.02 -12.77
N GLN A 4 10.08 1.74 -13.98
CA GLN A 4 9.38 0.89 -14.93
C GLN A 4 10.25 -0.30 -15.33
N PHE A 5 9.65 -1.47 -15.37
CA PHE A 5 10.24 -2.72 -15.79
C PHE A 5 9.40 -3.30 -16.93
N ASN A 6 10.05 -3.68 -18.02
CA ASN A 6 9.41 -4.19 -19.24
C ASN A 6 8.23 -3.31 -19.76
N PRO A 7 8.46 -2.00 -19.99
CA PRO A 7 7.38 -1.05 -20.32
C PRO A 7 6.68 -1.34 -21.65
N ASP A 8 7.29 -2.13 -22.53
CA ASP A 8 6.74 -2.50 -23.83
C ASP A 8 5.86 -3.78 -23.78
N ALA A 9 5.74 -4.41 -22.61
CA ALA A 9 4.90 -5.59 -22.47
C ALA A 9 3.41 -5.25 -22.68
N LYS A 10 2.67 -6.19 -23.27
CA LYS A 10 1.24 -5.99 -23.57
C LYS A 10 0.37 -5.84 -22.31
N LYS A 11 0.67 -6.60 -21.25
CA LYS A 11 -0.01 -6.49 -19.95
C LYS A 11 0.82 -5.59 -19.07
N GLN A 12 0.23 -4.52 -18.60
CA GLN A 12 0.85 -3.57 -17.68
C GLN A 12 0.14 -3.63 -16.33
N ILE A 13 0.88 -3.59 -15.26
CA ILE A 13 0.38 -3.52 -13.89
C ILE A 13 1.14 -2.43 -13.11
N MET A 14 0.54 -1.96 -12.04
CA MET A 14 1.17 -0.99 -11.15
C MET A 14 1.22 -1.53 -9.74
N ILE A 15 2.32 -1.29 -9.04
CA ILE A 15 2.43 -1.47 -7.59
C ILE A 15 2.82 -0.12 -7.00
N SER A 16 2.09 0.34 -6.00
CA SER A 16 2.29 1.65 -5.40
C SER A 16 2.40 1.60 -3.88
N ALA A 17 2.98 2.64 -3.32
CA ALA A 17 2.95 3.00 -1.91
C ALA A 17 3.13 4.51 -1.80
N HIS A 18 2.75 5.13 -0.69
CA HIS A 18 3.17 6.50 -0.42
C HIS A 18 4.53 6.54 0.27
N TRP A 19 5.30 7.61 0.05
CA TRP A 19 6.66 7.76 0.61
C TRP A 19 6.78 8.91 1.61
N ASP A 20 5.76 9.76 1.67
CA ASP A 20 5.64 10.78 2.71
C ASP A 20 5.21 10.16 4.05
N THR A 21 5.20 10.96 5.07
CA THR A 21 4.72 10.58 6.39
C THR A 21 3.93 11.73 7.00
N ARG A 22 2.98 11.40 7.86
CA ARG A 22 2.13 12.39 8.55
C ARG A 22 2.98 13.48 9.19
N PRO A 23 2.79 14.77 8.83
CA PRO A 23 3.61 15.87 9.36
C PRO A 23 3.28 16.21 10.83
N TRP A 24 2.31 15.56 11.42
CA TRP A 24 1.90 15.75 12.83
C TRP A 24 1.27 14.49 13.42
N GLY A 25 1.61 14.18 14.69
CA GLY A 25 1.08 13.03 15.43
C GLY A 25 -0.31 13.31 16.03
N ASP A 26 -1.31 13.63 15.21
CA ASP A 26 -2.62 14.15 15.63
C ASP A 26 -3.53 13.12 16.31
N ARG A 27 -3.28 11.83 16.15
CA ARG A 27 -3.96 10.74 16.87
C ARG A 27 -3.28 10.35 18.19
N GLY A 28 -2.09 10.91 18.47
CA GLY A 28 -1.39 10.69 19.74
C GLY A 28 -2.10 11.32 20.94
N THR A 29 -1.89 10.76 22.12
CA THR A 29 -2.44 11.27 23.39
C THR A 29 -1.65 12.45 23.93
N SER A 30 -0.41 12.67 23.51
CA SER A 30 0.45 13.76 23.97
C SER A 30 0.09 15.07 23.31
N ILE A 31 -0.30 16.07 24.09
CA ILE A 31 -0.61 17.42 23.60
C ILE A 31 0.60 18.06 22.91
N MET A 32 1.83 17.83 23.42
CA MET A 32 3.06 18.39 22.85
C MET A 32 3.48 17.68 21.54
N GLY A 33 3.12 16.41 21.38
CA GLY A 33 3.42 15.63 20.17
C GLY A 33 2.50 15.90 18.99
N LYS A 34 1.29 16.43 19.24
CA LYS A 34 0.28 16.60 18.17
C LYS A 34 0.70 17.48 16.99
N ASN A 35 1.65 18.36 17.18
CA ASN A 35 2.15 19.26 16.14
C ASN A 35 3.59 18.91 15.70
N GLN A 36 4.06 17.70 16.02
CA GLN A 36 5.37 17.22 15.63
C GLN A 36 5.21 16.08 14.61
N PRO A 37 6.09 16.00 13.59
CA PRO A 37 6.05 14.91 12.63
C PRO A 37 6.28 13.56 13.31
N ILE A 38 5.66 12.53 12.77
CA ILE A 38 5.88 11.14 13.19
C ILE A 38 7.00 10.51 12.36
N MET A 39 7.47 9.34 12.75
CA MET A 39 8.50 8.62 11.99
C MET A 39 7.95 7.96 10.73
N GLY A 40 6.70 7.48 10.77
CA GLY A 40 6.07 6.81 9.63
C GLY A 40 6.75 5.49 9.25
N ALA A 41 7.17 4.70 10.24
CA ALA A 41 7.93 3.48 9.96
C ALA A 41 7.08 2.37 9.33
N ASN A 42 5.81 2.29 9.72
CA ASN A 42 4.82 1.43 9.08
C ASN A 42 4.07 2.20 7.99
N ASP A 43 3.65 3.41 8.27
CA ASP A 43 2.83 4.34 7.52
C ASP A 43 3.71 5.43 6.87
N GLY A 44 4.16 5.34 5.68
CA GLY A 44 4.19 4.54 4.48
C GLY A 44 5.54 3.86 4.24
N ALA A 45 6.56 3.99 5.16
CA ALA A 45 7.90 3.46 4.88
C ALA A 45 7.91 1.94 4.69
N SER A 46 6.95 1.19 5.27
CA SER A 46 6.86 -0.26 5.10
C SER A 46 6.52 -0.66 3.65
N GLY A 47 5.55 0.01 3.02
CA GLY A 47 5.22 -0.19 1.61
C GLY A 47 6.39 0.16 0.69
N VAL A 48 7.06 1.29 0.98
CA VAL A 48 8.29 1.71 0.25
C VAL A 48 9.37 0.64 0.34
N ALA A 49 9.60 0.06 1.53
CA ALA A 49 10.61 -0.98 1.70
C ALA A 49 10.34 -2.22 0.83
N VAL A 50 9.08 -2.67 0.73
CA VAL A 50 8.70 -3.76 -0.17
C VAL A 50 8.94 -3.36 -1.63
N ILE A 51 8.54 -2.15 -2.05
CA ILE A 51 8.73 -1.66 -3.43
C ILE A 51 10.22 -1.59 -3.80
N LEU A 52 11.08 -1.14 -2.90
CA LEU A 52 12.53 -1.09 -3.16
C LEU A 52 13.13 -2.49 -3.34
N GLU A 53 12.68 -3.47 -2.57
CA GLU A 53 13.12 -4.85 -2.73
C GLU A 53 12.58 -5.47 -4.04
N LEU A 54 11.33 -5.20 -4.41
CA LEU A 54 10.79 -5.60 -5.72
C LEU A 54 11.60 -4.98 -6.86
N ALA A 55 11.96 -3.70 -6.77
CA ALA A 55 12.80 -3.04 -7.77
C ALA A 55 14.16 -3.72 -7.92
N ARG A 56 14.79 -4.12 -6.80
CA ARG A 56 16.06 -4.86 -6.80
C ARG A 56 15.91 -6.22 -7.49
N ILE A 57 14.82 -6.95 -7.19
CA ILE A 57 14.54 -8.27 -7.80
C ILE A 57 14.30 -8.11 -9.30
N PHE A 58 13.43 -7.17 -9.72
CA PHE A 58 13.09 -6.95 -11.13
C PHE A 58 14.27 -6.42 -11.97
N HIS A 59 15.22 -5.74 -11.33
CA HIS A 59 16.47 -5.35 -11.99
C HIS A 59 17.35 -6.57 -12.33
N GLY A 60 17.37 -7.58 -11.44
CA GLY A 60 18.13 -8.82 -11.63
C GLY A 60 17.45 -9.83 -12.55
N ASP A 61 16.12 -9.89 -12.49
CA ASP A 61 15.29 -10.78 -13.30
C ASP A 61 14.03 -10.02 -13.75
N SER A 62 14.03 -9.56 -15.00
CA SER A 62 12.95 -8.71 -15.52
C SER A 62 11.64 -9.50 -15.66
N PRO A 63 10.51 -9.01 -15.12
CA PRO A 63 9.22 -9.68 -15.25
C PRO A 63 8.75 -9.74 -16.71
N ARG A 64 7.93 -10.75 -17.04
CA ARG A 64 7.33 -10.91 -18.37
C ARG A 64 6.23 -9.89 -18.65
N VAL A 65 5.54 -9.44 -17.61
CA VAL A 65 4.56 -8.35 -17.64
C VAL A 65 5.26 -7.01 -17.43
N GLY A 66 4.66 -5.92 -17.91
CA GLY A 66 5.13 -4.58 -17.58
C GLY A 66 4.75 -4.23 -16.14
N VAL A 67 5.73 -3.78 -15.36
CA VAL A 67 5.49 -3.36 -13.97
C VAL A 67 5.95 -1.91 -13.80
N SER A 68 5.05 -1.05 -13.37
CA SER A 68 5.35 0.29 -12.90
C SER A 68 5.32 0.31 -11.37
N LEU A 69 6.45 0.59 -10.74
CA LEU A 69 6.55 0.85 -9.30
C LEU A 69 6.42 2.36 -9.09
N VAL A 70 5.44 2.76 -8.30
CA VAL A 70 5.08 4.18 -8.12
C VAL A 70 5.09 4.52 -6.63
N LEU A 71 5.85 5.56 -6.27
CA LEU A 71 5.81 6.12 -4.92
C LEU A 71 5.09 7.47 -4.97
N PHE A 72 3.94 7.54 -4.30
CA PHE A 72 3.12 8.75 -4.18
C PHE A 72 3.64 9.67 -3.08
N ASP A 73 3.36 10.95 -3.20
CA ASP A 73 3.70 11.99 -2.24
C ASP A 73 2.42 12.63 -1.70
N ALA A 74 2.47 13.15 -0.49
CA ALA A 74 1.36 13.85 0.15
C ALA A 74 0.06 13.02 0.22
N GLU A 75 0.19 11.71 0.49
CA GLU A 75 -0.93 10.86 0.89
C GLU A 75 -1.48 11.36 2.22
N ASP A 76 -0.60 11.50 3.22
CA ASP A 76 -0.91 11.78 4.61
C ASP A 76 -1.04 13.29 4.97
N TYR A 77 -1.04 14.17 4.01
CA TYR A 77 -1.14 15.63 4.25
C TYR A 77 -2.57 16.10 4.51
N GLY A 78 -3.54 15.20 4.51
CA GLY A 78 -4.96 15.51 4.56
C GLY A 78 -5.49 16.03 5.90
N THR A 79 -6.72 16.55 5.86
CA THR A 79 -7.46 17.05 7.02
C THR A 79 -8.45 16.00 7.50
N THR A 80 -8.37 15.61 8.77
CA THR A 80 -9.30 14.64 9.36
C THR A 80 -10.76 15.06 9.15
N GLY A 81 -11.56 14.14 8.58
CA GLY A 81 -12.97 14.37 8.25
C GLY A 81 -13.24 14.81 6.81
N ASP A 82 -12.20 15.08 6.02
CA ASP A 82 -12.31 15.36 4.58
C ASP A 82 -11.34 14.47 3.80
N SER A 83 -11.83 13.31 3.34
CA SER A 83 -11.00 12.28 2.70
C SER A 83 -10.32 12.78 1.41
N TRP A 84 -10.93 13.68 0.65
CA TRP A 84 -10.36 14.18 -0.60
C TRP A 84 -9.22 15.18 -0.41
N THR A 85 -8.89 15.54 0.82
CA THR A 85 -7.66 16.31 1.16
C THR A 85 -6.44 15.42 1.35
N TYR A 86 -6.62 14.09 1.45
CA TYR A 86 -5.59 13.06 1.45
C TYR A 86 -5.23 12.61 0.03
N CYS A 87 -4.23 11.76 -0.12
CA CYS A 87 -3.88 11.10 -1.39
C CYS A 87 -3.64 12.09 -2.55
N ILE A 88 -3.04 13.26 -2.27
CA ILE A 88 -2.86 14.33 -3.27
C ILE A 88 -2.02 13.86 -4.45
N GLY A 89 -0.97 13.06 -4.18
CA GLY A 89 -0.08 12.53 -5.20
C GLY A 89 -0.77 11.56 -6.15
N SER A 90 -1.55 10.62 -5.64
CA SER A 90 -2.31 9.68 -6.47
C SER A 90 -3.47 10.36 -7.20
N GLN A 91 -4.10 11.38 -6.62
CA GLN A 91 -5.08 12.21 -7.32
C GLN A 91 -4.46 12.93 -8.53
N TYR A 92 -3.26 13.51 -8.36
CA TYR A 92 -2.53 14.13 -9.46
C TYR A 92 -2.11 13.11 -10.52
N PHE A 93 -1.57 11.98 -10.08
CA PHE A 93 -1.19 10.88 -10.96
C PHE A 93 -2.38 10.37 -11.77
N ALA A 94 -3.52 10.12 -11.13
CA ALA A 94 -4.73 9.61 -11.78
C ALA A 94 -5.29 10.56 -12.85
N LYS A 95 -5.11 11.88 -12.69
CA LYS A 95 -5.49 12.87 -13.70
C LYS A 95 -4.55 12.90 -14.91
N ASN A 96 -3.32 12.38 -14.81
CA ASN A 96 -2.28 12.54 -15.83
C ASN A 96 -1.71 11.22 -16.34
N VAL A 97 -1.81 10.11 -15.61
CA VAL A 97 -1.26 8.75 -15.85
C VAL A 97 -0.01 8.74 -16.73
N PRO A 98 1.19 9.02 -16.17
CA PRO A 98 2.43 9.22 -16.94
C PRO A 98 3.16 7.92 -17.29
N ILE A 99 2.50 6.77 -17.19
CA ILE A 99 3.02 5.42 -17.43
C ILE A 99 2.13 4.71 -18.45
N PRO A 100 2.58 3.58 -19.06
CA PRO A 100 1.70 2.71 -19.82
C PRO A 100 0.50 2.31 -18.96
N TYR A 101 -0.73 2.46 -19.48
CA TYR A 101 -1.94 2.34 -18.70
C TYR A 101 -2.08 0.93 -18.08
N PRO A 102 -2.13 0.79 -16.76
CA PRO A 102 -2.14 -0.50 -16.11
C PRO A 102 -3.53 -1.15 -16.17
N ALA A 103 -3.55 -2.47 -16.32
CA ALA A 103 -4.78 -3.25 -16.22
C ALA A 103 -5.38 -3.20 -14.80
N TYR A 104 -4.52 -3.05 -13.80
CA TYR A 104 -4.87 -2.86 -12.40
C TYR A 104 -3.67 -2.32 -11.62
N ALA A 105 -3.94 -1.87 -10.39
CA ALA A 105 -2.93 -1.46 -9.42
C ALA A 105 -3.05 -2.26 -8.12
N ILE A 106 -1.94 -2.40 -7.40
CA ILE A 106 -1.88 -2.90 -6.03
C ILE A 106 -1.17 -1.84 -5.20
N ASN A 107 -1.86 -1.27 -4.23
CA ASN A 107 -1.31 -0.33 -3.27
C ASN A 107 -0.84 -1.08 -2.03
N LEU A 108 0.29 -0.68 -1.45
CA LEU A 108 0.88 -1.29 -0.26
C LEU A 108 1.02 -0.23 0.80
N ASP A 109 0.17 -0.28 1.81
CA ASP A 109 0.22 0.65 2.92
C ASP A 109 0.18 -0.09 4.27
N MET A 110 0.94 0.42 5.27
CA MET A 110 1.00 -0.13 6.63
C MET A 110 1.22 -1.66 6.67
N VAL A 111 2.15 -2.17 5.86
CA VAL A 111 2.41 -3.62 5.70
C VAL A 111 3.55 -4.16 6.58
N GLY A 112 4.03 -3.37 7.53
CA GLY A 112 5.20 -3.69 8.35
C GLY A 112 4.91 -4.12 9.79
N ASP A 113 3.67 -4.03 10.28
CA ASP A 113 3.34 -4.33 11.67
C ASP A 113 3.86 -5.69 12.13
N LYS A 114 4.37 -5.78 13.36
CA LYS A 114 4.79 -7.06 13.98
C LYS A 114 3.67 -8.09 14.08
N ASN A 115 2.43 -7.63 14.25
CA ASN A 115 1.24 -8.45 14.37
C ASN A 115 0.39 -8.40 13.10
N LEU A 116 1.00 -8.27 11.94
CA LEU A 116 0.37 -8.05 10.65
C LEU A 116 -0.89 -8.88 10.42
N GLU A 117 -2.02 -8.21 10.18
CA GLU A 117 -3.32 -8.80 9.86
C GLU A 117 -3.97 -8.09 8.65
N LEU A 118 -3.72 -8.60 7.47
CA LEU A 118 -4.18 -8.05 6.19
C LEU A 118 -5.58 -8.60 5.86
N TYR A 119 -6.60 -7.85 6.21
CA TYR A 119 -7.99 -8.14 5.86
C TYR A 119 -8.32 -7.65 4.45
N ILE A 120 -9.38 -8.19 3.85
CA ILE A 120 -9.89 -7.69 2.57
C ILE A 120 -10.49 -6.30 2.80
N GLU A 121 -9.90 -5.29 2.15
CA GLU A 121 -10.40 -3.92 2.16
C GLU A 121 -11.63 -3.82 1.22
N ARG A 122 -12.67 -3.09 1.62
CA ARG A 122 -13.97 -3.15 0.97
C ARG A 122 -14.09 -2.36 -0.33
N TYR A 123 -13.41 -1.20 -0.48
CA TYR A 123 -13.34 -0.51 -1.76
C TYR A 123 -12.64 -1.38 -2.80
N SER A 124 -11.51 -1.99 -2.44
CA SER A 124 -10.78 -2.94 -3.26
C SER A 124 -11.66 -4.08 -3.74
N TYR A 125 -12.43 -4.67 -2.83
CA TYR A 125 -13.34 -5.75 -3.17
C TYR A 125 -14.49 -5.31 -4.09
N GLN A 126 -14.99 -4.08 -3.93
CA GLN A 126 -16.02 -3.52 -4.81
C GLN A 126 -15.48 -3.21 -6.20
N GLN A 127 -14.25 -2.72 -6.30
CA GLN A 127 -13.62 -2.34 -7.55
C GLN A 127 -13.14 -3.53 -8.37
N ASN A 128 -12.50 -4.52 -7.73
CA ASN A 128 -11.92 -5.67 -8.40
C ASN A 128 -11.98 -6.94 -7.54
N PRO A 129 -13.16 -7.54 -7.32
CA PRO A 129 -13.31 -8.73 -6.49
C PRO A 129 -12.50 -9.92 -7.00
N ALA A 130 -12.31 -10.03 -8.33
CA ALA A 130 -11.54 -11.13 -8.91
C ALA A 130 -10.07 -11.07 -8.49
N LEU A 131 -9.43 -9.91 -8.61
CA LEU A 131 -8.04 -9.71 -8.21
C LEU A 131 -7.86 -9.88 -6.69
N VAL A 132 -8.79 -9.33 -5.89
CA VAL A 132 -8.75 -9.50 -4.43
C VAL A 132 -8.76 -10.98 -4.05
N LEU A 133 -9.68 -11.77 -4.62
CA LEU A 133 -9.78 -13.19 -4.33
C LEU A 133 -8.54 -13.94 -4.82
N GLU A 134 -8.02 -13.61 -6.01
CA GLU A 134 -6.78 -14.17 -6.56
C GLU A 134 -5.60 -13.97 -5.60
N LEU A 135 -5.39 -12.73 -5.12
CA LEU A 135 -4.29 -12.40 -4.20
C LEU A 135 -4.41 -13.14 -2.86
N TRP A 136 -5.61 -13.16 -2.25
CA TRP A 136 -5.81 -13.86 -0.97
C TRP A 136 -5.76 -15.39 -1.11
N ASP A 137 -6.17 -15.95 -2.24
CA ASP A 137 -6.03 -17.37 -2.52
C ASP A 137 -4.57 -17.75 -2.79
N LEU A 138 -3.82 -16.92 -3.52
CA LEU A 138 -2.38 -17.08 -3.69
C LEU A 138 -1.65 -17.02 -2.34
N ALA A 139 -1.96 -16.02 -1.50
CA ALA A 139 -1.39 -15.92 -0.16
C ALA A 139 -1.66 -17.17 0.70
N ALA A 140 -2.87 -17.71 0.63
CA ALA A 140 -3.22 -18.97 1.32
C ALA A 140 -2.41 -20.16 0.80
N SER A 141 -2.23 -20.28 -0.53
CA SER A 141 -1.42 -21.34 -1.15
C SER A 141 0.05 -21.27 -0.75
N LEU A 142 0.58 -20.04 -0.60
CA LEU A 142 1.93 -19.74 -0.14
C LEU A 142 2.08 -19.84 1.40
N LYS A 143 1.01 -20.12 2.11
CA LYS A 143 0.97 -20.21 3.58
C LYS A 143 1.42 -18.92 4.28
N LEU A 144 0.94 -17.78 3.79
CA LEU A 144 1.19 -16.45 4.36
C LEU A 144 0.09 -16.12 5.38
N PRO A 145 0.31 -16.33 6.69
CA PRO A 145 -0.75 -16.26 7.71
C PRO A 145 -1.27 -14.85 7.99
N ALA A 146 -0.56 -13.81 7.56
CA ALA A 146 -1.02 -12.44 7.72
C ALA A 146 -2.30 -12.16 6.91
N PHE A 147 -2.50 -12.81 5.77
CA PHE A 147 -3.65 -12.58 4.90
C PHE A 147 -4.91 -13.27 5.41
N LYS A 148 -5.89 -12.47 5.86
CA LYS A 148 -7.17 -12.94 6.41
C LYS A 148 -8.26 -12.84 5.34
N LYS A 149 -8.80 -13.96 4.88
CA LYS A 149 -9.86 -13.97 3.84
C LYS A 149 -11.22 -13.57 4.43
N GLN A 150 -11.26 -12.37 5.01
CA GLN A 150 -12.43 -11.74 5.61
C GLN A 150 -12.42 -10.25 5.29
N ALA A 151 -13.55 -9.68 4.85
CA ALA A 151 -13.68 -8.25 4.64
C ALA A 151 -13.87 -7.51 5.98
N LYS A 152 -13.09 -6.45 6.23
CA LYS A 152 -13.17 -5.73 7.51
C LYS A 152 -13.32 -4.21 7.31
N PHE A 153 -12.35 -3.55 6.74
CA PHE A 153 -12.29 -2.10 6.63
C PHE A 153 -12.86 -1.56 5.33
N MET A 154 -13.15 -0.27 5.30
CA MET A 154 -13.43 0.52 4.11
C MET A 154 -12.64 1.82 4.26
N ILE A 155 -11.49 1.90 3.61
CA ILE A 155 -10.48 2.92 3.83
C ILE A 155 -10.33 3.78 2.57
N PHE A 156 -10.27 5.09 2.73
CA PHE A 156 -9.90 5.99 1.66
C PHE A 156 -8.38 6.12 1.67
N ASP A 157 -7.75 5.58 0.62
CA ASP A 157 -6.32 5.58 0.40
C ASP A 157 -6.02 5.73 -1.11
N ASP A 158 -4.77 5.75 -1.54
CA ASP A 158 -4.29 5.98 -2.90
C ASP A 158 -5.01 5.14 -3.97
N HIS A 159 -5.47 3.94 -3.63
CA HIS A 159 -6.25 3.08 -4.53
C HIS A 159 -7.61 3.69 -4.93
N VAL A 160 -8.22 4.53 -4.09
CA VAL A 160 -9.52 5.14 -4.38
C VAL A 160 -9.40 6.20 -5.50
N PRO A 161 -8.49 7.20 -5.43
CA PRO A 161 -8.28 8.12 -6.56
C PRO A 161 -7.88 7.44 -7.87
N LEU A 162 -7.10 6.35 -7.82
CA LEU A 162 -6.74 5.60 -9.02
C LEU A 162 -7.97 5.06 -9.74
N TYR A 163 -8.95 4.56 -9.01
CA TYR A 163 -10.20 4.07 -9.58
C TYR A 163 -11.15 5.20 -9.95
N GLU A 164 -11.46 6.08 -9.02
CA GLU A 164 -12.51 7.11 -9.20
C GLU A 164 -12.14 8.15 -10.26
N ILE A 165 -10.86 8.48 -10.43
CA ILE A 165 -10.39 9.50 -11.37
C ILE A 165 -9.90 8.90 -12.68
N ALA A 166 -9.08 7.84 -12.61
CA ALA A 166 -8.48 7.23 -13.80
C ALA A 166 -9.20 5.96 -14.29
N GLY A 167 -10.12 5.38 -13.51
CA GLY A 167 -10.75 4.10 -13.85
C GLY A 167 -9.78 2.90 -13.77
N ILE A 168 -8.67 3.03 -13.07
CA ILE A 168 -7.72 1.94 -12.84
C ILE A 168 -8.21 1.11 -11.65
N PRO A 169 -8.68 -0.14 -11.85
CA PRO A 169 -9.07 -1.00 -10.74
C PRO A 169 -7.88 -1.21 -9.81
N ALA A 170 -8.05 -0.92 -8.53
CA ALA A 170 -6.95 -0.96 -7.58
C ALA A 170 -7.31 -1.77 -6.33
N VAL A 171 -6.34 -2.50 -5.80
CA VAL A 171 -6.45 -3.26 -4.54
C VAL A 171 -5.49 -2.66 -3.54
N ASP A 172 -5.99 -2.41 -2.35
CA ASP A 172 -5.20 -1.95 -1.22
C ASP A 172 -4.88 -3.13 -0.30
N ILE A 173 -3.59 -3.34 -0.05
CA ILE A 173 -3.08 -4.29 0.93
C ILE A 173 -2.63 -3.46 2.12
N ILE A 174 -3.49 -3.41 3.14
CA ILE A 174 -3.32 -2.53 4.30
C ILE A 174 -3.65 -3.26 5.61
N ASP A 175 -2.85 -3.00 6.64
CA ASP A 175 -3.19 -3.35 8.03
C ASP A 175 -3.61 -2.10 8.81
N PHE A 176 -4.91 -1.96 9.05
CA PHE A 176 -5.47 -0.82 9.77
C PHE A 176 -5.69 -1.10 11.28
N ASP A 177 -5.32 -2.30 11.75
CA ASP A 177 -5.35 -2.70 13.17
C ASP A 177 -3.98 -2.55 13.86
N TYR A 178 -3.18 -1.62 13.50
CA TYR A 178 -1.79 -1.38 13.92
C TYR A 178 -1.65 -0.86 15.36
N PRO A 179 -1.18 -1.64 16.36
CA PRO A 179 -0.79 -3.05 16.31
C PRO A 179 -1.94 -4.02 16.61
N ASN A 180 -3.16 -3.58 16.87
CA ASN A 180 -4.36 -4.37 17.11
C ASN A 180 -5.61 -3.49 17.19
N ASP A 181 -6.79 -4.10 17.26
CA ASP A 181 -8.10 -3.43 17.30
C ASP A 181 -8.37 -2.58 18.57
N GLN A 182 -7.55 -2.68 19.61
CA GLN A 182 -7.72 -1.93 20.88
C GLN A 182 -6.79 -0.72 20.99
N ILE A 183 -5.62 -0.79 20.34
CA ILE A 183 -4.58 0.26 20.36
C ILE A 183 -4.24 0.57 18.92
N ASN A 184 -4.22 1.84 18.54
CA ASN A 184 -3.82 2.22 17.19
C ASN A 184 -2.61 3.15 17.24
N TYR A 185 -1.53 2.79 16.51
CA TYR A 185 -0.31 3.59 16.36
C TYR A 185 -0.32 4.48 15.12
N HIS A 186 -1.29 4.29 14.23
CA HIS A 186 -1.49 5.10 13.03
C HIS A 186 -1.59 6.59 13.41
N HIS A 187 -0.82 7.44 12.79
CA HIS A 187 -0.67 8.87 13.05
C HIS A 187 -0.24 9.21 14.50
N THR A 188 0.57 8.35 15.11
CA THR A 188 1.13 8.59 16.45
C THR A 188 2.66 8.45 16.46
N HIS A 189 3.32 8.95 17.49
CA HIS A 189 4.76 8.76 17.71
C HIS A 189 5.15 7.32 18.07
N ASN A 190 4.19 6.39 18.15
CA ASN A 190 4.45 4.96 18.30
C ASN A 190 4.64 4.26 16.95
N ASP A 191 4.41 4.95 15.84
CA ASP A 191 4.77 4.42 14.51
C ASP A 191 6.28 4.53 14.31
N VAL A 192 7.00 3.51 14.81
CA VAL A 192 8.46 3.42 14.86
C VAL A 192 8.94 2.06 14.38
N VAL A 193 10.16 1.99 13.87
CA VAL A 193 10.79 0.74 13.37
C VAL A 193 10.71 -0.40 14.38
N ALA A 194 10.78 -0.09 15.69
CA ALA A 194 10.66 -1.09 16.76
C ALA A 194 9.30 -1.82 16.76
N ASN A 195 8.28 -1.28 16.15
CA ASN A 195 6.95 -1.90 16.01
C ASN A 195 6.73 -2.58 14.64
N CYS A 196 7.74 -2.53 13.74
CA CYS A 196 7.73 -3.25 12.48
C CYS A 196 8.49 -4.59 12.56
N SER A 197 8.26 -5.47 11.59
CA SER A 197 8.84 -6.80 11.49
C SER A 197 9.33 -7.12 10.08
N PRO A 198 10.59 -7.59 9.91
CA PRO A 198 11.04 -8.11 8.63
C PRO A 198 10.19 -9.27 8.11
N GLN A 199 9.62 -10.08 9.01
CA GLN A 199 8.75 -11.19 8.65
C GLN A 199 7.45 -10.71 7.99
N SER A 200 6.92 -9.57 8.42
CA SER A 200 5.73 -8.96 7.83
C SER A 200 6.02 -8.47 6.41
N LEU A 201 7.09 -7.71 6.23
CA LEU A 201 7.54 -7.26 4.90
C LEU A 201 7.81 -8.44 3.96
N TRP A 202 8.42 -9.52 4.50
CA TRP A 202 8.69 -10.75 3.73
C TRP A 202 7.39 -11.40 3.22
N GLN A 203 6.32 -11.46 4.02
CA GLN A 203 5.05 -12.03 3.59
C GLN A 203 4.47 -11.26 2.40
N VAL A 204 4.44 -9.94 2.49
CA VAL A 204 3.91 -9.09 1.42
C VAL A 204 4.79 -9.15 0.17
N GLY A 205 6.12 -9.03 0.34
CA GLY A 205 7.07 -9.17 -0.76
C GLY A 205 6.98 -10.52 -1.46
N THR A 206 6.81 -11.61 -0.69
CA THR A 206 6.62 -12.97 -1.23
C THR A 206 5.35 -13.07 -2.06
N LEU A 207 4.23 -12.51 -1.60
CA LEU A 207 3.01 -12.48 -2.38
C LEU A 207 3.21 -11.73 -3.69
N MET A 208 3.81 -10.53 -3.65
CA MET A 208 4.03 -9.71 -4.84
C MET A 208 4.93 -10.39 -5.86
N VAL A 209 6.04 -10.98 -5.43
CA VAL A 209 6.96 -11.69 -6.34
C VAL A 209 6.24 -12.86 -7.02
N ASN A 210 5.52 -13.70 -6.28
CA ASN A 210 4.81 -14.84 -6.88
C ASN A 210 3.70 -14.35 -7.83
N HIS A 211 2.93 -13.34 -7.46
CA HIS A 211 1.88 -12.80 -8.32
C HIS A 211 2.42 -12.21 -9.63
N ILE A 212 3.63 -11.66 -9.64
CA ILE A 212 4.24 -11.05 -10.82
C ILE A 212 4.86 -12.07 -11.75
N TYR A 213 5.44 -13.16 -11.22
CA TYR A 213 6.19 -14.15 -12.02
C TYR A 213 5.36 -15.38 -12.44
N ASP A 214 4.19 -15.62 -11.82
CA ASP A 214 3.25 -16.68 -12.20
C ASP A 214 2.36 -16.26 -13.40
#